data_3dde6ca5fcc47e410d186bfb91cac54c
#
_entry.id   3dde6ca5fcc47e410d186bfb91cac54c
#
_cell.length_a   1.000
_cell.length_b   1.000
_cell.length_c   1.000
_cell.angle_alpha   90.00
_cell.angle_beta   90.00
_cell.angle_gamma   90.00
#
_symmetry.space_group_name_H-M   'P 1'
#
loop_
_entity.id
_entity.type
_entity.pdbx_description
1 polymer ?
#
loop_
_entity_poly.entity_id
_entity_poly.type
_entity_poly.pdbx_seq_one_letter_code
_entity_poly.pdbx_strand_id
1 'polypeptide(L)'
;ETGVLTLKKIKGIKASVVTAIARQGKDVSFQIAGAKKGMVVPVGDYVLADAFLKGSSETARIRMGRMERLEVATGAEVDIQLGGPLVGEVPTPRLQDGKAVVSPNVQVFGSLGEEYYDFQPKGKVPTFELYDANTGKRLQKGKFPAG
;
A
#
# COMPACT_ATOMS: atom_id res chain seq x y z
N GLU A 1 -17.70 6.69 24.38
CA GLU A 1 -17.74 5.31 23.86
C GLU A 1 -16.46 5.03 23.08
N THR A 2 -15.93 3.81 23.21
CA THR A 2 -14.65 3.42 22.62
C THR A 2 -14.72 2.03 22.02
N GLY A 3 -13.79 1.74 21.10
CA GLY A 3 -13.44 0.43 20.59
C GLY A 3 -11.93 0.26 20.49
N VAL A 4 -11.47 -0.78 19.82
CA VAL A 4 -10.04 -1.10 19.74
C VAL A 4 -9.64 -1.29 18.28
N LEU A 5 -8.55 -0.63 17.87
CA LEU A 5 -7.86 -0.88 16.60
C LEU A 5 -6.60 -1.72 16.85
N THR A 6 -6.48 -2.86 16.19
CA THR A 6 -5.31 -3.73 16.29
C THR A 6 -4.63 -3.89 14.95
N LEU A 7 -3.37 -3.46 14.85
CA LEU A 7 -2.56 -3.71 13.68
C LEU A 7 -1.88 -5.07 13.81
N LYS A 8 -2.25 -6.00 12.94
CA LYS A 8 -1.63 -7.33 12.89
C LYS A 8 -0.27 -7.30 12.21
N LYS A 9 0.53 -8.34 12.43
CA LYS A 9 1.79 -8.52 11.70
C LYS A 9 1.51 -8.56 10.21
N ILE A 10 2.30 -7.80 9.44
CA ILE A 10 2.11 -7.71 7.98
C ILE A 10 2.26 -9.10 7.33
N LYS A 11 1.33 -9.44 6.44
CA LYS A 11 1.25 -10.77 5.84
C LYS A 11 2.11 -10.88 4.58
N GLY A 12 2.89 -11.98 4.47
CA GLY A 12 3.64 -12.31 3.25
C GLY A 12 4.84 -11.40 2.96
N ILE A 13 5.20 -10.48 3.87
CA ILE A 13 6.31 -9.56 3.71
C ILE A 13 7.24 -9.71 4.91
N LYS A 14 8.54 -9.90 4.66
CA LYS A 14 9.56 -9.99 5.73
C LYS A 14 9.96 -8.60 6.23
N ALA A 15 9.02 -7.91 6.83
CA ALA A 15 9.22 -6.57 7.36
C ALA A 15 8.28 -6.30 8.53
N SER A 16 8.56 -5.26 9.29
CA SER A 16 7.77 -4.82 10.43
C SER A 16 7.21 -3.42 10.18
N VAL A 17 5.99 -3.18 10.62
CA VAL A 17 5.44 -1.83 10.68
C VAL A 17 5.99 -1.15 11.93
N VAL A 18 6.77 -0.10 11.73
CA VAL A 18 7.41 0.67 12.81
C VAL A 18 6.48 1.75 13.33
N THR A 19 5.81 2.44 12.41
CA THR A 19 4.78 3.44 12.72
C THR A 19 3.54 3.17 11.88
N ALA A 20 2.37 3.45 12.43
CA ALA A 20 1.12 3.43 11.69
C ALA A 20 0.13 4.39 12.35
N ILE A 21 -0.35 5.34 11.60
CA ILE A 21 -1.24 6.39 12.08
C ILE A 21 -2.66 6.15 11.56
N ALA A 22 -3.56 5.85 12.48
CA ALA A 22 -4.99 5.89 12.23
C ALA A 22 -5.53 7.28 12.54
N ARG A 23 -6.31 7.87 11.65
CA ARG A 23 -6.84 9.22 11.79
C ARG A 23 -8.35 9.24 11.66
N GLN A 24 -9.00 9.93 12.60
CA GLN A 24 -10.43 10.25 12.58
C GLN A 24 -10.59 11.74 12.25
N GLY A 25 -11.28 12.05 11.16
CA GLY A 25 -11.45 13.43 10.71
C GLY A 25 -10.10 14.11 10.39
N LYS A 26 -9.98 15.39 10.79
CA LYS A 26 -8.77 16.19 10.54
C LYS A 26 -7.86 16.31 11.77
N ASP A 27 -8.41 16.17 12.97
CA ASP A 27 -7.78 16.63 14.19
C ASP A 27 -7.36 15.51 15.16
N VAL A 28 -7.84 14.28 14.96
CA VAL A 28 -7.59 13.17 15.87
C VAL A 28 -6.81 12.07 15.19
N SER A 29 -5.64 11.75 15.74
CA SER A 29 -4.75 10.70 15.20
C SER A 29 -4.21 9.82 16.31
N PHE A 30 -4.06 8.54 16.03
CA PHE A 30 -3.54 7.54 16.96
C PHE A 30 -2.40 6.74 16.32
N GLN A 31 -1.30 6.58 17.03
CA GLN A 31 -0.25 5.63 16.69
C GLN A 31 -0.71 4.22 17.08
N ILE A 32 -0.96 3.37 16.09
CA ILE A 32 -1.48 2.01 16.31
C ILE A 32 -0.40 0.91 16.19
N ALA A 33 0.76 1.24 15.62
CA ALA A 33 1.87 0.28 15.58
C ALA A 33 2.47 0.05 16.98
N GLY A 34 2.83 -1.20 17.26
CA GLY A 34 3.47 -1.57 18.53
C GLY A 34 2.51 -1.75 19.70
N ALA A 35 1.25 -1.42 19.57
CA ALA A 35 0.23 -1.68 20.58
C ALA A 35 -0.17 -3.18 20.57
N LYS A 36 0.51 -3.99 21.37
CA LYS A 36 0.32 -5.47 21.38
C LYS A 36 -1.12 -5.92 21.64
N LYS A 37 -1.88 -5.13 22.41
CA LYS A 37 -3.29 -5.39 22.75
C LYS A 37 -4.26 -4.49 21.95
N GLY A 38 -3.77 -3.84 20.90
CA GLY A 38 -4.51 -2.82 20.18
C GLY A 38 -4.53 -1.44 20.87
N MET A 39 -4.98 -0.46 20.13
CA MET A 39 -5.13 0.93 20.59
C MET A 39 -6.62 1.19 20.88
N VAL A 40 -6.93 1.60 22.11
CA VAL A 40 -8.27 2.07 22.46
C VAL A 40 -8.50 3.44 21.81
N VAL A 41 -9.57 3.55 21.04
CA VAL A 41 -9.90 4.75 20.27
C VAL A 41 -11.39 5.09 20.43
N PRO A 42 -11.80 6.35 20.30
CA PRO A 42 -13.21 6.72 20.22
C PRO A 42 -13.95 6.00 19.10
N VAL A 43 -15.24 5.79 19.23
CA VAL A 43 -16.09 5.28 18.15
C VAL A 43 -16.07 6.21 16.95
N GLY A 44 -16.13 5.67 15.74
CA GLY A 44 -16.21 6.42 14.50
C GLY A 44 -15.40 5.81 13.36
N ASP A 45 -15.29 6.57 12.28
CA ASP A 45 -14.61 6.15 11.06
C ASP A 45 -13.16 6.61 11.06
N TYR A 46 -12.27 5.67 10.78
CA TYR A 46 -10.83 5.90 10.71
C TYR A 46 -10.29 5.62 9.31
N VAL A 47 -9.22 6.32 8.95
CA VAL A 47 -8.42 6.06 7.77
C VAL A 47 -6.99 5.72 8.20
N LEU A 48 -6.32 4.83 7.47
CA LEU A 48 -4.87 4.65 7.60
C LEU A 48 -4.19 5.85 6.92
N ALA A 49 -3.78 6.83 7.71
CA ALA A 49 -3.21 8.07 7.18
C ALA A 49 -1.79 7.87 6.65
N ASP A 50 -0.96 7.12 7.38
CA ASP A 50 0.42 6.83 7.04
C ASP A 50 0.92 5.63 7.84
N ALA A 51 1.80 4.83 7.24
CA ALA A 51 2.56 3.83 7.96
C ALA A 51 3.98 3.72 7.39
N PHE A 52 4.93 3.32 8.24
CA PHE A 52 6.32 3.11 7.87
C PHE A 52 6.71 1.64 8.09
N LEU A 53 7.18 1.02 7.02
CA LEU A 53 7.58 -0.37 6.95
C LEU A 53 9.10 -0.48 6.91
N LYS A 54 9.68 -1.30 7.77
CA LYS A 54 11.12 -1.56 7.82
C LYS A 54 11.41 -3.05 7.68
N GLY A 55 12.12 -3.41 6.61
CA GLY A 55 12.75 -4.71 6.39
C GLY A 55 14.19 -4.74 6.89
N SER A 56 14.95 -5.77 6.51
CA SER A 56 16.36 -5.92 6.88
C SER A 56 17.25 -4.88 6.20
N SER A 57 16.99 -4.54 4.97
CA SER A 57 17.78 -3.61 4.14
C SER A 57 16.93 -2.59 3.37
N GLU A 58 15.63 -2.68 3.49
CA GLU A 58 14.67 -1.89 2.71
C GLU A 58 13.63 -1.26 3.62
N THR A 59 13.15 -0.09 3.22
CA THR A 59 12.02 0.58 3.84
C THR A 59 10.97 0.92 2.81
N ALA A 60 9.74 1.07 3.23
CA ALA A 60 8.64 1.57 2.42
C ALA A 60 7.67 2.37 3.28
N ARG A 61 6.90 3.22 2.65
CA ARG A 61 5.74 3.87 3.25
C ARG A 61 4.47 3.20 2.75
N ILE A 62 3.44 3.26 3.57
CA ILE A 62 2.12 2.74 3.26
C ILE A 62 1.13 3.88 3.48
N ARG A 63 0.20 4.04 2.54
CA ARG A 63 -0.92 4.98 2.67
C ARG A 63 -2.23 4.27 2.40
N MET A 64 -3.34 4.92 2.68
CA MET A 64 -4.69 4.37 2.52
C MET A 64 -4.92 3.76 1.13
N GLY A 65 -4.46 4.42 0.05
CA GLY A 65 -4.70 3.95 -1.31
C GLY A 65 -6.19 3.78 -1.61
N ARG A 66 -6.60 2.53 -1.86
CA ARG A 66 -8.00 2.11 -2.11
C ARG A 66 -8.65 1.45 -0.89
N MET A 67 -8.00 1.51 0.26
CA MET A 67 -8.50 0.94 1.50
C MET A 67 -9.82 1.60 1.90
N GLU A 68 -10.78 0.81 2.35
CA GLU A 68 -12.01 1.32 2.95
C GLU A 68 -11.73 1.94 4.32
N ARG A 69 -12.65 2.77 4.78
CA ARG A 69 -12.61 3.31 6.13
C ARG A 69 -12.80 2.19 7.14
N LEU A 70 -12.13 2.32 8.27
CA LEU A 70 -12.23 1.40 9.38
C LEU A 70 -13.32 1.92 10.32
N GLU A 71 -14.47 1.29 10.32
CA GLU A 71 -15.56 1.63 11.22
C GLU A 71 -15.31 1.00 12.60
N VAL A 72 -15.25 1.82 13.63
CA VAL A 72 -15.09 1.39 15.02
C VAL A 72 -16.37 1.68 15.79
N ALA A 73 -17.15 0.63 16.07
CA ALA A 73 -18.33 0.70 16.92
C ALA A 73 -17.99 0.55 18.40
N THR A 74 -18.94 0.86 19.27
CA THR A 74 -18.80 0.71 20.74
C THR A 74 -18.43 -0.72 21.10
N GLY A 75 -17.32 -0.90 21.81
CA GLY A 75 -16.82 -2.20 22.26
C GLY A 75 -16.31 -3.11 21.15
N ALA A 76 -16.27 -2.64 19.90
CA ALA A 76 -15.75 -3.41 18.78
C ALA A 76 -14.22 -3.53 18.82
N GLU A 77 -13.71 -4.67 18.36
CA GLU A 77 -12.31 -4.88 18.04
C GLU A 77 -12.16 -4.96 16.53
N VAL A 78 -11.37 -4.07 15.95
CA VAL A 78 -11.12 -4.00 14.51
C VAL A 78 -9.68 -4.38 14.22
N ASP A 79 -9.48 -5.53 13.59
CA ASP A 79 -8.18 -6.04 13.20
C ASP A 79 -7.79 -5.52 11.81
N ILE A 80 -6.63 -4.89 11.71
CA ILE A 80 -6.07 -4.38 10.45
C ILE A 80 -4.97 -5.35 10.01
N GLN A 81 -5.23 -6.12 8.95
CA GLN A 81 -4.29 -7.06 8.36
C GLN A 81 -3.75 -6.52 7.04
N LEU A 82 -2.65 -5.79 7.09
CA LEU A 82 -1.93 -5.31 5.90
C LEU A 82 -1.10 -6.44 5.28
N GLY A 83 -0.74 -6.27 4.03
CA GLY A 83 0.21 -7.15 3.35
C GLY A 83 -0.34 -7.85 2.12
N GLY A 84 0.33 -8.95 1.78
CA GLY A 84 0.11 -9.64 0.53
C GLY A 84 -1.10 -10.56 0.42
N PRO A 85 -1.41 -10.97 -0.82
CA PRO A 85 -0.56 -10.78 -1.99
C PRO A 85 -0.49 -9.32 -2.44
N LEU A 86 0.71 -8.85 -2.81
CA LEU A 86 0.89 -7.52 -3.39
C LEU A 86 0.58 -7.57 -4.88
N VAL A 87 -0.13 -6.56 -5.37
CA VAL A 87 -0.50 -6.41 -6.79
C VAL A 87 0.13 -5.13 -7.32
N GLY A 88 0.95 -5.26 -8.37
CA GLY A 88 1.48 -4.12 -9.12
C GLY A 88 0.53 -3.75 -10.25
N GLU A 89 0.19 -2.47 -10.35
CA GLU A 89 -0.63 -1.93 -11.44
C GLU A 89 0.16 -0.91 -12.24
N VAL A 90 0.07 -1.03 -13.55
CA VAL A 90 0.66 -0.09 -14.50
C VAL A 90 -0.48 0.71 -15.14
N PRO A 91 -0.38 2.04 -15.22
CA PRO A 91 -1.38 2.84 -15.89
C PRO A 91 -1.61 2.39 -17.34
N THR A 92 -2.86 2.47 -17.78
CA THR A 92 -3.22 2.12 -19.16
C THR A 92 -2.39 2.94 -20.16
N PRO A 93 -1.77 2.29 -21.15
CA PRO A 93 -1.03 2.99 -22.21
C PRO A 93 -1.93 4.00 -22.93
N ARG A 94 -1.36 5.14 -23.27
CA ARG A 94 -2.01 6.14 -24.12
C ARG A 94 -1.42 6.10 -25.52
N LEU A 95 -2.27 6.27 -26.53
CA LEU A 95 -1.80 6.50 -27.88
C LEU A 95 -1.50 7.99 -28.09
N GLN A 96 -0.29 8.31 -28.46
CA GLN A 96 0.14 9.66 -28.82
C GLN A 96 0.98 9.58 -30.08
N ASP A 97 0.57 10.29 -31.13
CA ASP A 97 1.24 10.32 -32.43
C ASP A 97 1.53 8.91 -33.01
N GLY A 98 0.56 7.99 -32.88
CA GLY A 98 0.69 6.60 -33.33
C GLY A 98 1.63 5.73 -32.50
N LYS A 99 2.11 6.22 -31.35
CA LYS A 99 2.96 5.48 -30.43
C LYS A 99 2.24 5.19 -29.13
N ALA A 100 2.44 4.01 -28.57
CA ALA A 100 1.99 3.70 -27.22
C ALA A 100 2.94 4.33 -26.20
N VAL A 101 2.40 5.23 -25.38
CA VAL A 101 3.11 5.85 -24.26
C VAL A 101 2.65 5.19 -22.96
N VAL A 102 3.57 4.57 -22.25
CA VAL A 102 3.32 3.92 -20.95
C VAL A 102 3.92 4.79 -19.85
N SER A 103 3.10 5.14 -18.85
CA SER A 103 3.60 5.84 -17.66
C SER A 103 4.55 4.92 -16.88
N PRO A 104 5.70 5.41 -16.41
CA PRO A 104 6.63 4.62 -15.62
C PRO A 104 6.16 4.37 -14.18
N ASN A 105 5.04 4.94 -13.78
CA ASN A 105 4.53 4.85 -12.40
C ASN A 105 3.82 3.52 -12.18
N VAL A 106 4.50 2.58 -11.53
CA VAL A 106 3.89 1.35 -11.03
C VAL A 106 3.33 1.64 -9.63
N GLN A 107 2.04 1.40 -9.44
CA GLN A 107 1.42 1.44 -8.12
C GLN A 107 1.38 0.02 -7.55
N VAL A 108 1.62 -0.11 -6.25
CA VAL A 108 1.65 -1.41 -5.56
C VAL A 108 0.63 -1.40 -4.45
N PHE A 109 -0.34 -2.30 -4.51
CA PHE A 109 -1.43 -2.42 -3.55
C PHE A 109 -1.34 -3.74 -2.79
N GLY A 110 -1.73 -3.70 -1.52
CA GLY A 110 -1.90 -4.88 -0.69
C GLY A 110 -3.33 -5.42 -0.71
N SER A 111 -3.59 -6.41 0.12
CA SER A 111 -4.86 -7.15 0.14
C SER A 111 -6.07 -6.33 0.58
N LEU A 112 -5.90 -5.28 1.37
CA LEU A 112 -6.95 -4.35 1.76
C LEU A 112 -7.09 -3.14 0.81
N GLY A 113 -6.23 -3.04 -0.21
CA GLY A 113 -6.15 -1.90 -1.10
C GLY A 113 -5.19 -0.81 -0.62
N GLU A 114 -4.48 -1.02 0.48
CA GLU A 114 -3.41 -0.13 0.92
C GLU A 114 -2.32 -0.03 -0.13
N GLU A 115 -1.75 1.16 -0.32
CA GLU A 115 -0.71 1.42 -1.32
C GLU A 115 0.67 1.51 -0.68
N TYR A 116 1.61 0.76 -1.24
CA TYR A 116 3.03 0.77 -0.86
C TYR A 116 3.80 1.70 -1.79
N TYR A 117 4.55 2.64 -1.23
CA TYR A 117 5.31 3.65 -1.99
C TYR A 117 6.60 4.04 -1.27
N ASP A 118 7.40 4.90 -1.88
CA ASP A 118 8.66 5.42 -1.33
C ASP A 118 9.59 4.31 -0.82
N PHE A 119 9.87 3.35 -1.70
CA PHE A 119 10.78 2.23 -1.39
C PHE A 119 12.23 2.72 -1.29
N GLN A 120 12.91 2.40 -0.16
CA GLN A 120 14.31 2.72 0.07
C GLN A 120 15.06 1.52 0.69
N PRO A 121 16.28 1.16 0.27
CA PRO A 121 16.87 1.63 -0.98
C PRO A 121 16.01 1.16 -2.15
N LYS A 122 16.05 1.94 -3.21
CA LYS A 122 15.36 1.57 -4.45
C LYS A 122 15.94 0.25 -4.95
N GLY A 123 15.10 -0.77 -5.02
CA GLY A 123 15.47 -2.11 -5.47
C GLY A 123 15.86 -2.16 -6.95
N LYS A 124 15.94 -3.36 -7.51
CA LYS A 124 16.12 -3.52 -8.95
C LYS A 124 14.98 -2.81 -9.69
N VAL A 125 15.35 -1.97 -10.64
CA VAL A 125 14.37 -1.27 -11.49
C VAL A 125 13.47 -2.30 -12.16
N PRO A 126 12.14 -2.18 -12.05
CA PRO A 126 11.22 -3.08 -12.73
C PRO A 126 11.46 -3.09 -14.23
N THR A 127 11.30 -4.24 -14.84
CA THR A 127 11.36 -4.40 -16.31
C THR A 127 9.95 -4.53 -16.86
N PHE A 128 9.76 -4.13 -18.11
CA PHE A 128 8.52 -4.36 -18.83
C PHE A 128 8.78 -5.13 -20.12
N GLU A 129 7.78 -5.86 -20.55
CA GLU A 129 7.73 -6.47 -21.86
C GLU A 129 6.39 -6.10 -22.52
N LEU A 130 6.45 -5.67 -23.77
CA LEU A 130 5.28 -5.33 -24.56
C LEU A 130 5.03 -6.44 -25.59
N TYR A 131 3.81 -6.93 -25.62
CA TYR A 131 3.39 -7.98 -26.53
C TYR A 131 2.26 -7.49 -27.44
N ASP A 132 2.25 -7.94 -28.68
CA ASP A 132 1.10 -7.80 -29.56
C ASP A 132 -0.04 -8.69 -29.05
N ALA A 133 -1.19 -8.09 -28.79
CA ALA A 133 -2.33 -8.80 -28.18
C ALA A 133 -2.93 -9.88 -29.12
N ASN A 134 -2.79 -9.72 -30.43
CA ASN A 134 -3.35 -10.65 -31.42
C ASN A 134 -2.42 -11.83 -31.71
N THR A 135 -1.12 -11.56 -31.79
CA THR A 135 -0.13 -12.55 -32.20
C THR A 135 0.67 -13.14 -31.05
N GLY A 136 0.62 -12.51 -29.85
CA GLY A 136 1.44 -12.89 -28.71
C GLY A 136 2.94 -12.62 -28.91
N LYS A 137 3.33 -11.95 -30.01
CA LYS A 137 4.72 -11.64 -30.30
C LYS A 137 5.21 -10.50 -29.39
N ARG A 138 6.39 -10.70 -28.78
CA ARG A 138 7.04 -9.63 -28.04
C ARG A 138 7.51 -8.53 -28.99
N LEU A 139 7.01 -7.31 -28.75
CA LEU A 139 7.34 -6.13 -29.54
C LEU A 139 8.54 -5.37 -28.95
N GLN A 140 8.60 -5.29 -27.62
CA GLN A 140 9.62 -4.52 -26.93
C GLN A 140 9.89 -5.07 -25.52
N LYS A 141 11.11 -4.83 -25.03
CA LYS A 141 11.52 -5.05 -23.64
C LYS A 141 12.32 -3.84 -23.18
N GLY A 142 12.11 -3.43 -21.94
CA GLY A 142 12.82 -2.28 -21.37
C GLY A 142 12.82 -2.29 -19.84
N LYS A 143 13.40 -1.24 -19.28
CA LYS A 143 13.38 -0.97 -17.84
C LYS A 143 12.59 0.30 -17.59
N PHE A 144 11.83 0.35 -16.50
CA PHE A 144 11.27 1.60 -16.03
C PHE A 144 12.40 2.52 -15.57
N PRO A 145 12.28 3.86 -15.77
CA PRO A 145 13.27 4.78 -15.22
C PRO A 145 13.30 4.63 -13.70
N ALA A 146 14.50 4.70 -13.12
CA ALA A 146 14.65 4.80 -11.69
C ALA A 146 14.03 6.12 -11.23
N GLY A 147 12.98 6.06 -10.43
CA GLY A 147 12.29 7.22 -9.86
C GLY A 147 13.17 7.94 -8.81
#